data_b57e5fbfa69000f15c34d3378492b2d4
#
_entry.id   b57e5fbfa69000f15c34d3378492b2d4
#
_cell.length_a   1.000
_cell.length_b   1.000
_cell.length_c   1.000
_cell.angle_alpha   90.00
_cell.angle_beta   90.00
_cell.angle_gamma   90.00
#
_symmetry.space_group_name_H-M   'P 1'
#
loop_
_entity.id
_entity.type
_entity.pdbx_description
1 polymer ?
#
loop_
_entity_poly.entity_id
_entity_poly.type
_entity_poly.pdbx_seq_one_letter_code
_entity_poly.pdbx_strand_id
1 'polypeptide(L)'
;MFITFEGIDGSGKSTQANFLKDKLTSDGHTVVLLREPGGTKLSEKIRDLVLNHRDSLISPETEALLIASSRYQLVNDIILPKLNSDIIVICDRYIDSTIAYQGYGRGINISWLNEINKFSLTHANPDLTFLFDLKVEDSMLRMKNKNKDRIELEGKEFLIKVRNGYLE
;
A
#
# COMPACT_ATOMS: atom_id res chain seq x y z
N MET A 1 16.33 5.11 -6.81
CA MET A 1 15.07 5.89 -6.87
C MET A 1 13.93 5.03 -6.36
N PHE A 2 13.07 5.56 -5.50
CA PHE A 2 11.91 4.87 -4.94
C PHE A 2 10.62 5.60 -5.30
N ILE A 3 9.71 4.93 -6.01
CA ILE A 3 8.45 5.50 -6.53
C ILE A 3 7.28 4.71 -5.95
N THR A 4 6.27 5.40 -5.42
CA THR A 4 5.06 4.78 -4.88
C THR A 4 3.81 5.16 -5.68
N PHE A 5 2.85 4.24 -5.72
CA PHE A 5 1.56 4.41 -6.38
C PHE A 5 0.46 4.26 -5.34
N GLU A 6 -0.32 5.31 -5.14
CA GLU A 6 -1.30 5.41 -4.07
C GLU A 6 -2.70 5.72 -4.58
N GLY A 7 -3.72 5.42 -3.80
CA GLY A 7 -5.13 5.63 -4.11
C GLY A 7 -5.99 4.41 -3.75
N ILE A 8 -7.31 4.56 -3.83
CA ILE A 8 -8.28 3.49 -3.52
C ILE A 8 -8.26 2.35 -4.54
N ASP A 9 -8.89 1.23 -4.22
CA ASP A 9 -8.95 0.07 -5.10
C ASP A 9 -9.72 0.39 -6.40
N GLY A 10 -9.31 -0.22 -7.51
CA GLY A 10 -9.87 0.08 -8.83
C GLY A 10 -9.41 1.39 -9.45
N SER A 11 -8.55 2.20 -8.80
CA SER A 11 -8.06 3.47 -9.36
C SER A 11 -7.10 3.31 -10.54
N GLY A 12 -6.55 2.12 -10.75
CA GLY A 12 -5.63 1.83 -11.86
C GLY A 12 -4.15 1.80 -11.48
N LYS A 13 -3.80 1.96 -10.21
CA LYS A 13 -2.43 1.93 -9.68
C LYS A 13 -1.58 0.81 -10.26
N SER A 14 -1.99 -0.44 -10.04
CA SER A 14 -1.23 -1.62 -10.48
C SER A 14 -1.01 -1.66 -11.99
N THR A 15 -1.98 -1.21 -12.78
CA THR A 15 -1.86 -1.11 -14.24
C THR A 15 -0.80 -0.09 -14.63
N GLN A 16 -0.83 1.09 -14.04
CA GLN A 16 0.12 2.16 -14.34
C GLN A 16 1.52 1.85 -13.78
N ALA A 17 1.61 1.20 -12.62
CA ALA A 17 2.89 0.75 -12.07
C ALA A 17 3.57 -0.28 -12.99
N ASN A 18 2.80 -1.21 -13.59
CA ASN A 18 3.32 -2.15 -14.58
C ASN A 18 3.78 -1.41 -15.85
N PHE A 19 2.99 -0.48 -16.40
CA PHE A 19 3.38 0.29 -17.57
C PHE A 19 4.66 1.09 -17.32
N LEU A 20 4.79 1.74 -16.16
CA LEU A 20 6.02 2.47 -15.82
C LEU A 20 7.22 1.53 -15.70
N LYS A 21 7.05 0.38 -15.03
CA LYS A 21 8.10 -0.65 -14.94
C LYS A 21 8.56 -1.08 -16.33
N ASP A 22 7.62 -1.42 -17.23
CA ASP A 22 7.93 -1.91 -18.56
C ASP A 22 8.63 -0.82 -19.40
N LYS A 23 8.17 0.43 -19.31
CA LYS A 23 8.81 1.57 -19.98
C LYS A 23 10.24 1.79 -19.49
N LEU A 24 10.46 1.89 -18.19
CA LEU A 24 11.79 2.09 -17.63
C LEU A 24 12.73 0.92 -17.95
N THR A 25 12.22 -0.31 -17.94
CA THR A 25 13.00 -1.49 -18.35
C THR A 25 13.40 -1.42 -19.81
N SER A 26 12.49 -0.98 -20.72
CA SER A 26 12.80 -0.80 -22.13
C SER A 26 13.82 0.31 -22.38
N ASP A 27 13.89 1.29 -21.47
CA ASP A 27 14.87 2.38 -21.52
C ASP A 27 16.23 1.98 -20.91
N GLY A 28 16.40 0.71 -20.51
CA GLY A 28 17.67 0.15 -20.01
C GLY A 28 17.86 0.24 -18.50
N HIS A 29 16.84 0.64 -17.74
CA HIS A 29 16.92 0.67 -16.28
C HIS A 29 16.63 -0.70 -15.67
N THR A 30 17.28 -1.01 -14.55
CA THR A 30 16.90 -2.15 -13.69
C THR A 30 15.79 -1.72 -12.75
N VAL A 31 14.62 -2.37 -12.83
CA VAL A 31 13.44 -2.00 -12.08
C VAL A 31 12.87 -3.18 -11.30
N VAL A 32 12.48 -2.96 -10.06
CA VAL A 32 11.74 -3.92 -9.23
C VAL A 32 10.36 -3.35 -8.94
N LEU A 33 9.32 -4.12 -9.23
CA LEU A 33 7.94 -3.79 -8.87
C LEU A 33 7.52 -4.61 -7.67
N LEU A 34 7.08 -3.92 -6.63
CA LEU A 34 6.61 -4.44 -5.35
C LEU A 34 5.17 -4.03 -5.10
N ARG A 35 4.54 -4.65 -4.11
CA ARG A 35 3.24 -4.23 -3.59
C ARG A 35 3.15 -4.43 -2.08
N GLU A 36 2.40 -3.60 -1.41
CA GLU A 36 2.09 -3.73 0.01
C GLU A 36 0.58 -3.99 0.29
N PRO A 37 0.28 -4.68 1.40
CA PRO A 37 1.19 -5.52 2.16
C PRO A 37 1.64 -6.71 1.32
N GLY A 38 2.87 -7.21 1.52
CA GLY A 38 3.41 -8.35 0.77
C GLY A 38 4.87 -8.17 0.32
N GLY A 39 5.28 -8.94 -0.69
CA GLY A 39 6.59 -8.84 -1.35
C GLY A 39 7.69 -9.72 -0.76
N THR A 40 7.61 -10.19 0.48
CA THR A 40 8.48 -11.21 1.06
C THR A 40 7.66 -12.43 1.49
N LYS A 41 8.31 -13.57 1.72
CA LYS A 41 7.59 -14.77 2.19
C LYS A 41 6.82 -14.53 3.50
N LEU A 42 7.39 -13.75 4.42
CA LEU A 42 6.72 -13.39 5.67
C LEU A 42 5.60 -12.37 5.43
N SER A 43 5.89 -11.33 4.65
CA SER A 43 4.91 -10.29 4.34
C SER A 43 3.69 -10.83 3.58
N GLU A 44 3.85 -11.86 2.73
CA GLU A 44 2.72 -12.52 2.07
C GLU A 44 1.82 -13.28 3.05
N LYS A 45 2.39 -13.91 4.08
CA LYS A 45 1.60 -14.53 5.15
C LYS A 45 0.82 -13.49 5.96
N ILE A 46 1.46 -12.35 6.25
CA ILE A 46 0.79 -11.23 6.92
C ILE A 46 -0.32 -10.66 6.04
N ARG A 47 -0.08 -10.50 4.74
CA ARG A 47 -1.09 -10.10 3.77
C ARG A 47 -2.31 -11.01 3.81
N ASP A 48 -2.10 -12.32 3.74
CA ASP A 48 -3.17 -13.30 3.78
C ASP A 48 -3.98 -13.18 5.09
N LEU A 49 -3.29 -13.06 6.22
CA LEU A 49 -3.91 -12.83 7.52
C LEU A 49 -4.75 -11.54 7.52
N VAL A 50 -4.21 -10.43 7.04
CA VAL A 50 -4.90 -9.13 7.06
C VAL A 50 -6.09 -9.09 6.11
N LEU A 51 -5.98 -9.66 4.91
CA LEU A 51 -6.98 -9.51 3.85
C LEU A 51 -8.01 -10.65 3.80
N ASN A 52 -7.62 -11.87 4.14
CA ASN A 52 -8.45 -13.07 3.93
C ASN A 52 -8.97 -13.71 5.22
N HIS A 53 -8.36 -13.39 6.38
CA HIS A 53 -8.80 -13.97 7.65
C HIS A 53 -10.21 -13.47 8.03
N ARG A 54 -11.15 -14.42 8.24
CA ARG A 54 -12.56 -14.13 8.54
C ARG A 54 -13.07 -14.83 9.80
N ASP A 55 -12.24 -15.68 10.40
CA ASP A 55 -12.63 -16.53 11.53
C ASP A 55 -12.69 -15.78 12.85
N SER A 56 -12.04 -14.60 12.93
CA SER A 56 -12.09 -13.72 14.09
C SER A 56 -11.94 -12.26 13.67
N LEU A 57 -12.38 -11.36 14.54
CA LEU A 57 -12.20 -9.92 14.32
C LEU A 57 -10.74 -9.54 14.56
N ILE A 58 -10.16 -8.81 13.61
CA ILE A 58 -8.87 -8.14 13.76
C ILE A 58 -9.16 -6.71 14.20
N SER A 59 -8.65 -6.29 15.37
CA SER A 59 -8.82 -4.90 15.81
C SER A 59 -8.07 -3.94 14.88
N PRO A 60 -8.53 -2.69 14.75
CA PRO A 60 -7.86 -1.68 13.91
C PRO A 60 -6.36 -1.54 14.20
N GLU A 61 -5.97 -1.53 15.48
CA GLU A 61 -4.56 -1.41 15.90
C GLU A 61 -3.76 -2.66 15.53
N THR A 62 -4.34 -3.86 15.67
CA THR A 62 -3.71 -5.12 15.25
C THR A 62 -3.50 -5.12 13.73
N GLU A 63 -4.49 -4.68 12.95
CA GLU A 63 -4.39 -4.52 11.49
C GLU A 63 -3.21 -3.59 11.14
N ALA A 64 -3.12 -2.42 11.79
CA ALA A 64 -2.05 -1.45 11.56
C ALA A 64 -0.66 -2.01 11.90
N LEU A 65 -0.53 -2.71 13.04
CA LEU A 65 0.72 -3.34 13.46
C LEU A 65 1.17 -4.46 12.50
N LEU A 66 0.24 -5.27 12.01
CA LEU A 66 0.54 -6.31 11.04
C LEU A 66 1.02 -5.71 9.72
N ILE A 67 0.36 -4.66 9.23
CA ILE A 67 0.77 -3.94 8.01
C ILE A 67 2.15 -3.30 8.21
N ALA A 68 2.41 -2.64 9.35
CA ALA A 68 3.71 -2.06 9.67
C ALA A 68 4.81 -3.13 9.74
N SER A 69 4.52 -4.30 10.34
CA SER A 69 5.46 -5.43 10.38
C SER A 69 5.78 -5.98 8.99
N SER A 70 4.77 -6.11 8.13
CA SER A 70 4.94 -6.50 6.72
C SER A 70 5.83 -5.52 5.97
N ARG A 71 5.60 -4.22 6.17
CA ARG A 71 6.40 -3.13 5.57
C ARG A 71 7.84 -3.15 6.07
N TYR A 72 8.02 -3.24 7.38
CA TYR A 72 9.37 -3.32 7.97
C TYR A 72 10.20 -4.43 7.32
N GLN A 73 9.62 -5.63 7.19
CA GLN A 73 10.27 -6.77 6.55
C GLN A 73 10.59 -6.49 5.07
N LEU A 74 9.65 -5.91 4.32
CA LEU A 74 9.82 -5.57 2.90
C LEU A 74 10.93 -4.52 2.72
N VAL A 75 10.93 -3.48 3.56
CA VAL A 75 11.95 -2.42 3.52
C VAL A 75 13.33 -2.99 3.77
N ASN A 76 13.48 -3.78 4.84
CA ASN A 76 14.76 -4.35 5.24
C ASN A 76 15.31 -5.36 4.22
N ASP A 77 14.48 -6.27 3.74
CA ASP A 77 14.92 -7.41 2.91
C ASP A 77 15.06 -7.05 1.44
N ILE A 78 14.28 -6.09 0.94
CA ILE A 78 14.19 -5.83 -0.50
C ILE A 78 14.45 -4.36 -0.83
N ILE A 79 13.69 -3.40 -0.25
CA ILE A 79 13.74 -2.01 -0.70
C ILE A 79 15.13 -1.44 -0.48
N LEU A 80 15.64 -1.44 0.74
CA LEU A 80 16.95 -0.88 1.06
C LEU A 80 18.10 -1.50 0.26
N PRO A 81 18.24 -2.85 0.17
CA PRO A 81 19.27 -3.45 -0.67
C PRO A 81 19.20 -3.03 -2.15
N LYS A 82 17.99 -2.85 -2.69
CA LYS A 82 17.81 -2.45 -4.09
C LYS A 82 18.13 -0.98 -4.31
N LEU A 83 17.72 -0.10 -3.40
CA LEU A 83 18.07 1.33 -3.47
C LEU A 83 19.58 1.55 -3.38
N ASN A 84 20.28 0.79 -2.56
CA ASN A 84 21.73 0.83 -2.43
C ASN A 84 22.47 0.26 -3.66
N SER A 85 21.77 -0.41 -4.57
CA SER A 85 22.31 -1.00 -5.80
C SER A 85 21.92 -0.23 -7.07
N ASP A 86 21.50 1.02 -6.94
CA ASP A 86 21.04 1.90 -8.03
C ASP A 86 19.88 1.28 -8.87
N ILE A 87 19.04 0.50 -8.22
CA ILE A 87 17.84 -0.11 -8.81
C ILE A 87 16.65 0.80 -8.55
N ILE A 88 15.82 1.02 -9.56
CA ILE A 88 14.55 1.72 -9.39
C ILE A 88 13.55 0.76 -8.72
N VAL A 89 13.01 1.19 -7.58
CA VAL A 89 11.96 0.47 -6.87
C VAL A 89 10.62 1.17 -7.12
N ILE A 90 9.64 0.41 -7.60
CA ILE A 90 8.24 0.85 -7.72
C ILE A 90 7.43 0.04 -6.71
N CYS A 91 6.59 0.69 -5.92
CA CYS A 91 5.71 0.00 -4.97
C CYS A 91 4.24 0.41 -5.16
N ASP A 92 3.37 -0.57 -5.39
CA ASP A 92 1.92 -0.39 -5.36
C ASP A 92 1.47 -0.41 -3.90
N ARG A 93 1.16 0.76 -3.36
CA ARG A 93 0.92 1.13 -1.97
C ARG A 93 2.19 1.18 -1.11
N TYR A 94 2.19 2.13 -0.19
CA TYR A 94 3.21 2.30 0.84
C TYR A 94 2.61 3.01 2.07
N ILE A 95 3.31 3.93 2.68
CA ILE A 95 2.92 4.57 3.95
C ILE A 95 1.62 5.37 3.83
N ASP A 96 1.39 6.09 2.73
CA ASP A 96 0.18 6.90 2.54
C ASP A 96 -1.07 6.03 2.56
N SER A 97 -0.99 4.78 2.07
CA SER A 97 -2.06 3.80 2.25
C SER A 97 -2.37 3.52 3.73
N THR A 98 -1.36 3.45 4.60
CA THR A 98 -1.61 3.25 6.04
C THR A 98 -2.29 4.47 6.66
N ILE A 99 -1.84 5.67 6.31
CA ILE A 99 -2.48 6.90 6.81
C ILE A 99 -3.94 6.97 6.34
N ALA A 100 -4.19 6.70 5.06
CA ALA A 100 -5.53 6.74 4.50
C ALA A 100 -6.46 5.65 5.08
N TYR A 101 -6.04 4.38 5.08
CA TYR A 101 -6.89 3.26 5.47
C TYR A 101 -6.99 3.12 7.00
N GLN A 102 -5.88 3.06 7.73
CA GLN A 102 -5.88 2.86 9.16
C GLN A 102 -6.10 4.18 9.92
N GLY A 103 -5.56 5.29 9.42
CA GLY A 103 -5.78 6.62 10.01
C GLY A 103 -7.20 7.11 9.76
N TYR A 104 -7.50 7.53 8.56
CA TYR A 104 -8.80 8.12 8.22
C TYR A 104 -9.92 7.09 8.15
N GLY A 105 -9.68 5.92 7.56
CA GLY A 105 -10.67 4.84 7.45
C GLY A 105 -11.05 4.26 8.80
N ARG A 106 -10.08 3.80 9.59
CA ARG A 106 -10.28 3.16 10.90
C ARG A 106 -10.35 4.15 12.07
N GLY A 107 -9.91 5.40 11.89
CA GLY A 107 -9.89 6.41 12.93
C GLY A 107 -8.73 6.30 13.92
N ILE A 108 -7.64 5.64 13.54
CA ILE A 108 -6.43 5.52 14.37
C ILE A 108 -5.66 6.84 14.37
N ASN A 109 -5.08 7.18 15.51
CA ASN A 109 -4.25 8.38 15.64
C ASN A 109 -3.05 8.36 14.68
N ILE A 110 -2.94 9.39 13.83
CA ILE A 110 -1.91 9.49 12.78
C ILE A 110 -0.50 9.56 13.39
N SER A 111 -0.32 10.26 14.52
CA SER A 111 0.99 10.32 15.18
C SER A 111 1.46 8.95 15.62
N TRP A 112 0.55 8.10 16.13
CA TRP A 112 0.87 6.72 16.48
C TRP A 112 1.20 5.87 15.25
N LEU A 113 0.46 6.03 14.15
CA LEU A 113 0.76 5.35 12.88
C LEU A 113 2.14 5.75 12.35
N ASN A 114 2.51 7.02 12.43
CA ASN A 114 3.84 7.49 12.05
C ASN A 114 4.93 6.89 12.94
N GLU A 115 4.69 6.76 14.24
CA GLU A 115 5.68 6.17 15.16
C GLU A 115 5.94 4.70 14.87
N ILE A 116 4.89 3.87 14.64
CA ILE A 116 5.06 2.46 14.28
C ILE A 116 5.69 2.26 12.88
N ASN A 117 5.64 3.26 12.02
CA ASN A 117 6.26 3.25 10.68
C ASN A 117 7.59 4.03 10.61
N LYS A 118 8.08 4.54 11.73
CA LYS A 118 9.24 5.44 11.78
C LYS A 118 10.49 4.86 11.10
N PHE A 119 10.75 3.57 11.28
CA PHE A 119 11.87 2.91 10.60
C PHE A 119 11.75 3.07 9.07
N SER A 120 10.60 2.76 8.51
CA SER A 120 10.36 2.83 7.08
C SER A 120 10.43 4.26 6.56
N LEU A 121 9.84 5.22 7.30
CA LEU A 121 9.92 6.66 6.99
C LEU A 121 11.35 7.20 7.01
N THR A 122 12.18 6.70 7.94
CA THR A 122 13.56 7.18 8.08
C THR A 122 14.50 6.61 7.02
N HIS A 123 14.31 5.36 6.61
CA HIS A 123 15.28 4.63 5.79
C HIS A 123 14.86 4.43 4.33
N ALA A 124 13.58 4.45 4.04
CA ALA A 124 13.01 4.24 2.71
C ALA A 124 11.85 5.21 2.45
N ASN A 125 12.17 6.51 2.43
CA ASN A 125 11.20 7.52 2.04
C ASN A 125 11.07 7.54 0.52
N PRO A 126 9.85 7.57 -0.06
CA PRO A 126 9.68 7.69 -1.51
C PRO A 126 10.28 9.00 -2.05
N ASP A 127 10.95 8.91 -3.19
CA ASP A 127 11.39 10.07 -3.96
C ASP A 127 10.23 10.72 -4.71
N LEU A 128 9.22 9.89 -5.09
CA LEU A 128 8.05 10.32 -5.84
C LEU A 128 6.84 9.45 -5.50
N THR A 129 5.71 10.07 -5.22
CA THR A 129 4.42 9.40 -5.02
C THR A 129 3.42 9.85 -6.10
N PHE A 130 2.79 8.88 -6.76
CA PHE A 130 1.66 9.11 -7.66
C PHE A 130 0.36 8.76 -6.96
N LEU A 131 -0.47 9.77 -6.68
CA LEU A 131 -1.83 9.56 -6.18
C LEU A 131 -2.82 9.43 -7.35
N PHE A 132 -3.49 8.29 -7.41
CA PHE A 132 -4.58 8.02 -8.36
C PHE A 132 -5.91 8.32 -7.70
N ASP A 133 -6.33 9.58 -7.78
CA ASP A 133 -7.62 9.98 -7.27
C ASP A 133 -8.75 9.47 -8.17
N LEU A 134 -9.66 8.70 -7.58
CA LEU A 134 -10.84 8.16 -8.24
C LEU A 134 -12.06 8.37 -7.33
N LYS A 135 -13.20 8.74 -7.89
CA LYS A 135 -14.46 8.79 -7.15
C LYS A 135 -14.82 7.39 -6.63
N VAL A 136 -15.32 7.33 -5.41
CA VAL A 136 -15.65 6.04 -4.75
C VAL A 136 -16.68 5.25 -5.54
N GLU A 137 -17.65 5.93 -6.17
CA GLU A 137 -18.66 5.30 -7.03
C GLU A 137 -18.04 4.57 -8.22
N ASP A 138 -17.06 5.20 -8.87
CA ASP A 138 -16.36 4.61 -10.02
C ASP A 138 -15.48 3.44 -9.59
N SER A 139 -14.82 3.55 -8.42
CA SER A 139 -14.08 2.45 -7.80
C SER A 139 -14.98 1.25 -7.55
N MET A 140 -16.11 1.45 -6.87
CA MET A 140 -17.07 0.39 -6.58
C MET A 140 -17.62 -0.27 -7.85
N LEU A 141 -17.87 0.51 -8.90
CA LEU A 141 -18.33 -0.01 -10.18
C LEU A 141 -17.27 -0.91 -10.83
N ARG A 142 -16.00 -0.49 -10.84
CA ARG A 142 -14.87 -1.27 -11.40
C ARG A 142 -14.60 -2.56 -10.60
N MET A 143 -14.88 -2.53 -9.30
CA MET A 143 -14.65 -3.67 -8.38
C MET A 143 -15.86 -4.60 -8.25
N LYS A 144 -17.01 -4.30 -8.88
CA LYS A 144 -18.29 -5.00 -8.69
C LYS A 144 -18.22 -6.52 -8.88
N ASN A 145 -17.43 -6.98 -9.85
CA ASN A 145 -17.32 -8.40 -10.22
C ASN A 145 -16.05 -9.07 -9.67
N LYS A 146 -15.33 -8.43 -8.76
CA LYS A 146 -14.15 -9.01 -8.12
C LYS A 146 -14.49 -9.61 -6.77
N ASN A 147 -13.78 -10.67 -6.40
CA ASN A 147 -13.82 -11.17 -5.03
C ASN A 147 -13.25 -10.12 -4.11
N LYS A 148 -14.06 -9.67 -3.15
CA LYS A 148 -13.70 -8.64 -2.19
C LYS A 148 -12.94 -9.25 -1.02
N ASP A 149 -11.84 -8.62 -0.65
CA ASP A 149 -11.15 -8.91 0.58
C ASP A 149 -11.87 -8.30 1.80
N ARG A 150 -11.33 -8.52 3.00
CA ARG A 150 -11.92 -8.07 4.27
C ARG A 150 -12.05 -6.54 4.33
N ILE A 151 -11.06 -5.82 3.83
CA ILE A 151 -11.03 -4.34 3.88
C ILE A 151 -11.99 -3.76 2.82
N GLU A 152 -12.06 -4.38 1.63
CA GLU A 152 -13.00 -3.97 0.56
C GLU A 152 -14.47 -4.21 0.93
N LEU A 153 -14.76 -5.07 1.92
CA LEU A 153 -16.10 -5.31 2.45
C LEU A 153 -16.62 -4.20 3.37
N GLU A 154 -15.78 -3.28 3.84
CA GLU A 154 -16.16 -2.17 4.75
C GLU A 154 -17.16 -1.18 4.12
N GLY A 155 -17.26 -1.15 2.79
CA GLY A 155 -18.30 -0.44 2.07
C GLY A 155 -17.99 1.03 1.74
N LYS A 156 -19.02 1.75 1.26
CA LYS A 156 -18.87 3.07 0.64
C LYS A 156 -18.36 4.14 1.60
N GLU A 157 -18.93 4.20 2.81
CA GLU A 157 -18.58 5.24 3.80
C GLU A 157 -17.10 5.13 4.23
N PHE A 158 -16.61 3.91 4.41
CA PHE A 158 -15.21 3.66 4.69
C PHE A 158 -14.31 4.16 3.56
N LEU A 159 -14.63 3.82 2.31
CA LEU A 159 -13.86 4.26 1.14
C LEU A 159 -13.87 5.78 0.96
N ILE A 160 -14.96 6.46 1.33
CA ILE A 160 -15.01 7.94 1.32
C ILE A 160 -14.00 8.51 2.31
N LYS A 161 -13.94 7.97 3.54
CA LYS A 161 -12.94 8.40 4.55
C LYS A 161 -11.52 8.14 4.06
N VAL A 162 -11.27 6.96 3.48
CA VAL A 162 -9.96 6.59 2.93
C VAL A 162 -9.55 7.55 1.81
N ARG A 163 -10.44 7.82 0.84
CA ARG A 163 -10.15 8.78 -0.23
C ARG A 163 -9.83 10.16 0.30
N ASN A 164 -10.60 10.65 1.27
CA ASN A 164 -10.32 11.94 1.91
C ASN A 164 -8.95 11.95 2.59
N GLY A 165 -8.58 10.85 3.24
CA GLY A 165 -7.26 10.70 3.87
C GLY A 165 -6.08 10.69 2.89
N TYR A 166 -6.30 10.36 1.62
CA TYR A 166 -5.27 10.51 0.57
C TYR A 166 -5.16 11.94 0.04
N LEU A 167 -6.19 12.75 0.21
CA LEU A 167 -6.25 14.13 -0.32
C LEU A 167 -5.75 15.17 0.70
N GLU A 168 -5.59 14.80 1.97
CA GLU A 168 -5.04 15.62 3.06
C GLU A 168 -3.51 15.51 3.14
#